data_b002d35da78231994a8f2c559c82b389
#
_entry.id   b002d35da78231994a8f2c559c82b389
#
_cell.length_a   1.000
_cell.length_b   1.000
_cell.length_c   1.000
_cell.angle_alpha   90.00
_cell.angle_beta   90.00
_cell.angle_gamma   90.00
#
_symmetry.space_group_name_H-M   'P 1'
#
loop_
_entity.id
_entity.type
_entity.pdbx_description
1 polymer ?
#
loop_
_entity_poly.entity_id
_entity_poly.type
_entity_poly.pdbx_seq_one_letter_code
_entity_poly.pdbx_strand_id
1 'polypeptide(L)'
;MKLRAIFLFVVSFALHLARVEAAGTLVSGPMLGYQAHREALIWVETKNAQHVTLDYWRSGQPETKQSITKTNLDSTPIGGQISHFRPGLLAVGTQYDYAISIDGVNQALPFPAKFKTSPLWEWRTPAPDIKFIFGSCAYFNEPAADRPGPGYGKTMETFRLMADSGADFMLWGGDNWYYRETDFDSISGLWYRAQLTRAVPELRKLFAVMPHYATWDDHDYGSNDSNKSFEFKDETLRIFKAYWGNPMYGESDQPGVYQKFYQSDAAFFVMDNRWSRDDDHLIDAQNPQKSQYGVHQFDWLKQSLLHAQTLERFTFKFIVTGGQVVTDFGGASETFAYFQREREELLKFIQDHHITGVIFLTGDVHFTELAKKKIGGTHWVYELTSSPISSGASPLGRTERAQDPHRIEGTLVSDQNFCTLALHGPKGARVVTITCIDKQGVARWTHDITAQDLR
;
A
#
# COMPACT_ATOMS: atom_id res chain seq x y z
N MET A 1 -78.91 30.81 -41.90
CA MET A 1 -77.48 30.96 -41.51
C MET A 1 -77.12 29.82 -40.54
N LYS A 2 -76.37 28.85 -41.01
CA LYS A 2 -75.93 27.72 -40.17
C LYS A 2 -74.41 27.89 -39.88
N LEU A 3 -74.07 28.14 -38.61
CA LEU A 3 -72.69 28.14 -38.14
C LEU A 3 -72.18 26.71 -38.07
N ARG A 4 -71.06 26.39 -38.77
CA ARG A 4 -70.30 25.19 -38.61
C ARG A 4 -69.21 25.43 -37.63
N ALA A 5 -69.21 24.72 -36.46
CA ALA A 5 -68.12 24.67 -35.54
C ALA A 5 -67.03 23.72 -36.06
N ILE A 6 -65.82 24.17 -36.22
CA ILE A 6 -64.65 23.38 -36.57
C ILE A 6 -63.98 22.99 -35.23
N PHE A 7 -63.97 21.66 -34.92
CA PHE A 7 -63.19 21.11 -33.81
C PHE A 7 -61.76 20.84 -34.29
N LEU A 8 -60.80 21.59 -33.72
CA LEU A 8 -59.36 21.30 -33.90
C LEU A 8 -58.96 20.23 -32.89
N PHE A 9 -58.59 19.03 -33.36
CA PHE A 9 -57.92 18.01 -32.55
C PHE A 9 -56.44 18.32 -32.50
N VAL A 10 -55.93 18.75 -31.32
CA VAL A 10 -54.49 18.86 -31.06
C VAL A 10 -54.03 17.50 -30.58
N VAL A 11 -53.33 16.73 -31.40
CA VAL A 11 -52.62 15.52 -31.01
C VAL A 11 -51.29 15.89 -30.42
N SER A 12 -51.17 15.88 -29.06
CA SER A 12 -49.90 16.03 -28.38
C SER A 12 -49.07 14.74 -28.54
N PHE A 13 -48.05 14.79 -29.39
CA PHE A 13 -47.02 13.78 -29.45
C PHE A 13 -46.06 14.01 -28.28
N ALA A 14 -46.18 13.26 -27.18
CA ALA A 14 -45.17 13.22 -26.13
C ALA A 14 -43.96 12.42 -26.67
N LEU A 15 -42.91 13.13 -27.13
CA LEU A 15 -41.60 12.54 -27.36
C LEU A 15 -41.04 12.06 -26.03
N HIS A 16 -41.13 10.79 -25.75
CA HIS A 16 -40.29 10.17 -24.74
C HIS A 16 -38.87 10.11 -25.31
N LEU A 17 -38.08 11.12 -25.00
CA LEU A 17 -36.63 11.04 -25.12
C LEU A 17 -36.16 10.00 -24.12
N ALA A 18 -35.99 8.76 -24.58
CA ALA A 18 -35.25 7.77 -23.83
C ALA A 18 -33.85 8.38 -23.55
N ARG A 19 -33.57 8.68 -22.29
CA ARG A 19 -32.20 8.99 -21.89
C ARG A 19 -31.38 7.77 -22.25
N VAL A 20 -30.51 7.88 -23.24
CA VAL A 20 -29.43 6.93 -23.46
C VAL A 20 -28.51 7.08 -22.27
N GLU A 21 -28.68 6.27 -21.24
CA GLU A 21 -27.71 6.20 -20.15
C GLU A 21 -26.39 5.74 -20.76
N ALA A 22 -25.32 6.44 -20.40
CA ALA A 22 -23.99 6.06 -20.84
C ALA A 22 -23.68 4.65 -20.33
N ALA A 23 -23.19 3.77 -21.19
CA ALA A 23 -22.83 2.40 -20.83
C ALA A 23 -21.78 2.37 -19.71
N GLY A 24 -21.92 1.44 -18.78
CA GLY A 24 -20.95 1.21 -17.72
C GLY A 24 -19.56 0.90 -18.27
N THR A 25 -18.53 1.49 -17.70
CA THR A 25 -17.14 1.33 -18.14
C THR A 25 -16.20 1.03 -16.99
N LEU A 26 -15.15 0.23 -17.25
CA LEU A 26 -14.05 0.00 -16.33
C LEU A 26 -13.10 1.21 -16.37
N VAL A 27 -12.95 1.91 -15.24
CA VAL A 27 -12.05 3.05 -15.08
C VAL A 27 -10.64 2.57 -14.74
N SER A 28 -10.52 1.74 -13.68
CA SER A 28 -9.25 1.17 -13.26
C SER A 28 -9.41 -0.19 -12.57
N GLY A 29 -8.31 -0.92 -12.46
CA GLY A 29 -8.27 -2.29 -11.96
C GLY A 29 -8.45 -3.34 -13.08
N PRO A 30 -8.68 -4.61 -12.70
CA PRO A 30 -8.77 -5.11 -11.34
C PRO A 30 -7.43 -5.03 -10.61
N MET A 31 -7.48 -4.81 -9.28
CA MET A 31 -6.34 -4.90 -8.39
C MET A 31 -6.58 -6.03 -7.39
N LEU A 32 -5.57 -6.88 -7.18
CA LEU A 32 -5.59 -7.85 -6.10
C LEU A 32 -5.25 -7.14 -4.79
N GLY A 33 -6.17 -7.18 -3.85
CA GLY A 33 -5.94 -6.75 -2.48
C GLY A 33 -5.30 -7.86 -1.64
N TYR A 34 -5.64 -7.95 -0.36
CA TYR A 34 -5.09 -8.99 0.49
C TYR A 34 -5.48 -10.41 0.04
N GLN A 35 -4.63 -11.36 0.43
CA GLN A 35 -4.81 -12.78 0.21
C GLN A 35 -4.72 -13.52 1.55
N ALA A 36 -5.68 -14.41 1.80
CA ALA A 36 -5.74 -15.27 2.99
C ALA A 36 -5.89 -16.75 2.61
N HIS A 37 -6.03 -17.65 3.61
CA HIS A 37 -6.26 -19.08 3.38
C HIS A 37 -7.61 -19.39 2.72
N ARG A 38 -8.65 -18.58 3.00
CA ARG A 38 -10.03 -18.85 2.56
C ARG A 38 -10.73 -17.65 1.96
N GLU A 39 -9.99 -16.58 1.72
CA GLU A 39 -10.55 -15.32 1.22
C GLU A 39 -9.50 -14.57 0.41
N ALA A 40 -9.96 -13.81 -0.58
CA ALA A 40 -9.16 -12.83 -1.30
C ALA A 40 -9.99 -11.57 -1.52
N LEU A 41 -9.34 -10.47 -1.83
CA LEU A 41 -10.01 -9.23 -2.22
C LEU A 41 -9.63 -8.87 -3.65
N ILE A 42 -10.63 -8.57 -4.49
CA ILE A 42 -10.47 -8.02 -5.83
C ILE A 42 -11.16 -6.66 -5.86
N TRP A 43 -10.42 -5.63 -6.22
CA TRP A 43 -10.87 -4.25 -6.33
C TRP A 43 -11.04 -3.83 -7.78
N VAL A 44 -12.11 -3.10 -8.10
CA VAL A 44 -12.31 -2.44 -9.40
C VAL A 44 -12.97 -1.08 -9.21
N GLU A 45 -12.70 -0.15 -10.11
CA GLU A 45 -13.41 1.11 -10.26
C GLU A 45 -14.12 1.17 -11.61
N THR A 46 -15.39 1.52 -11.58
CA THR A 46 -16.24 1.67 -12.76
C THR A 46 -16.86 3.07 -12.81
N LYS A 47 -17.48 3.41 -13.92
CA LYS A 47 -18.28 4.62 -14.10
C LYS A 47 -19.56 4.27 -14.88
N ASN A 48 -20.69 4.86 -14.47
CA ASN A 48 -22.02 4.67 -15.06
C ASN A 48 -22.51 3.21 -15.07
N ALA A 49 -21.95 2.33 -14.24
CA ALA A 49 -22.37 0.94 -14.13
C ALA A 49 -23.65 0.81 -13.30
N GLN A 50 -24.58 -0.03 -13.74
CA GLN A 50 -25.76 -0.43 -12.96
C GLN A 50 -25.42 -1.59 -12.02
N HIS A 51 -24.62 -2.53 -12.50
CA HIS A 51 -24.09 -3.63 -11.70
C HIS A 51 -22.73 -4.08 -12.19
N VAL A 52 -21.92 -4.58 -11.25
CA VAL A 52 -20.62 -5.17 -11.54
C VAL A 52 -20.60 -6.58 -10.97
N THR A 53 -20.17 -7.55 -11.78
CA THR A 53 -20.11 -8.97 -11.39
C THR A 53 -18.65 -9.46 -11.46
N LEU A 54 -18.21 -10.09 -10.38
CA LEU A 54 -17.02 -10.92 -10.33
C LEU A 54 -17.46 -12.37 -10.47
N ASP A 55 -17.06 -13.04 -11.56
CA ASP A 55 -17.10 -14.49 -11.70
C ASP A 55 -15.74 -15.07 -11.34
N TYR A 56 -15.69 -16.17 -10.60
CA TYR A 56 -14.43 -16.84 -10.25
C TYR A 56 -14.63 -18.36 -10.14
N TRP A 57 -13.58 -19.11 -10.47
CA TRP A 57 -13.58 -20.57 -10.47
C TRP A 57 -12.16 -21.11 -10.21
N ARG A 58 -12.04 -22.36 -9.74
CA ARG A 58 -10.74 -23.00 -9.62
C ARG A 58 -10.08 -23.11 -10.99
N SER A 59 -8.79 -22.75 -11.09
CA SER A 59 -8.07 -22.80 -12.36
C SER A 59 -8.14 -24.19 -12.98
N GLY A 60 -8.56 -24.24 -14.26
CA GLY A 60 -8.80 -25.49 -14.99
C GLY A 60 -10.11 -26.24 -14.66
N GLN A 61 -10.97 -25.69 -13.80
CA GLN A 61 -12.25 -26.28 -13.38
C GLN A 61 -13.41 -25.27 -13.51
N PRO A 62 -13.80 -24.90 -14.73
CA PRO A 62 -14.83 -23.87 -14.97
C PRO A 62 -16.23 -24.25 -14.42
N GLU A 63 -16.49 -25.52 -14.20
CA GLU A 63 -17.71 -26.02 -13.55
C GLU A 63 -17.84 -25.60 -12.08
N THR A 64 -16.74 -25.17 -11.45
CA THR A 64 -16.74 -24.66 -10.07
C THR A 64 -17.06 -23.17 -9.97
N LYS A 65 -17.54 -22.57 -11.06
CA LYS A 65 -17.82 -21.14 -11.16
C LYS A 65 -18.79 -20.66 -10.08
N GLN A 66 -18.42 -19.56 -9.44
CA GLN A 66 -19.23 -18.79 -8.52
C GLN A 66 -19.24 -17.32 -8.96
N SER A 67 -20.27 -16.59 -8.53
CA SER A 67 -20.44 -15.18 -8.91
C SER A 67 -20.79 -14.33 -7.71
N ILE A 68 -20.23 -13.12 -7.67
CA ILE A 68 -20.61 -12.07 -6.72
C ILE A 68 -21.02 -10.85 -7.55
N THR A 69 -22.27 -10.42 -7.42
CA THR A 69 -22.78 -9.22 -8.11
C THR A 69 -23.03 -8.10 -7.12
N LYS A 70 -22.57 -6.91 -7.46
CA LYS A 70 -22.87 -5.65 -6.74
C LYS A 70 -23.79 -4.81 -7.60
N THR A 71 -24.92 -4.40 -7.02
CA THR A 71 -25.95 -3.56 -7.66
C THR A 71 -26.04 -2.19 -6.99
N ASN A 72 -25.73 -2.10 -5.70
CA ASN A 72 -25.59 -0.83 -4.98
C ASN A 72 -24.12 -0.43 -5.01
N LEU A 73 -23.76 0.36 -6.01
CA LEU A 73 -22.38 0.80 -6.22
C LEU A 73 -22.17 2.13 -5.50
N ASP A 74 -21.23 2.13 -4.55
CA ASP A 74 -20.85 3.36 -3.83
C ASP A 74 -20.18 4.32 -4.81
N SER A 75 -20.84 5.45 -5.07
CA SER A 75 -20.29 6.50 -5.93
C SER A 75 -19.37 7.40 -5.13
N THR A 76 -18.21 7.66 -5.70
CA THR A 76 -17.28 8.68 -5.20
C THR A 76 -17.81 10.09 -5.47
N PRO A 77 -17.37 11.13 -4.76
CA PRO A 77 -17.76 12.53 -5.02
C PRO A 77 -17.50 13.03 -6.44
N ILE A 78 -16.66 12.30 -7.22
CA ILE A 78 -16.32 12.64 -8.60
C ILE A 78 -16.91 11.67 -9.62
N GLY A 79 -17.87 10.84 -9.19
CA GLY A 79 -18.66 9.95 -10.08
C GLY A 79 -18.00 8.63 -10.44
N GLY A 80 -16.89 8.24 -9.84
CA GLY A 80 -16.36 6.88 -9.89
C GLY A 80 -17.22 5.95 -9.01
N GLN A 81 -17.22 4.66 -9.30
CA GLN A 81 -17.95 3.64 -8.54
C GLN A 81 -16.98 2.53 -8.15
N ILE A 82 -16.71 2.40 -6.85
CA ILE A 82 -15.71 1.47 -6.34
C ILE A 82 -16.37 0.19 -5.83
N SER A 83 -15.79 -0.94 -6.21
CA SER A 83 -16.24 -2.27 -5.78
C SER A 83 -15.08 -3.08 -5.20
N HIS A 84 -15.24 -3.51 -3.94
CA HIS A 84 -14.41 -4.51 -3.29
C HIS A 84 -15.13 -5.86 -3.28
N PHE A 85 -14.68 -6.81 -4.08
CA PHE A 85 -15.21 -8.18 -4.07
C PHE A 85 -14.40 -9.03 -3.08
N ARG A 86 -15.09 -9.76 -2.23
CA ARG A 86 -14.48 -10.67 -1.24
C ARG A 86 -15.00 -12.10 -1.43
N PRO A 87 -14.48 -12.84 -2.45
CA PRO A 87 -14.74 -14.28 -2.52
C PRO A 87 -14.23 -14.97 -1.26
N GLY A 88 -15.12 -15.61 -0.52
CA GLY A 88 -14.85 -16.26 0.75
C GLY A 88 -15.09 -17.76 0.70
N LEU A 89 -14.75 -18.47 1.80
CA LEU A 89 -14.85 -19.94 1.92
C LEU A 89 -14.13 -20.70 0.81
N LEU A 90 -13.06 -20.12 0.30
CA LEU A 90 -12.25 -20.67 -0.77
C LEU A 90 -11.47 -21.92 -0.30
N ALA A 91 -11.11 -22.79 -1.24
CA ALA A 91 -10.19 -23.89 -0.98
C ALA A 91 -8.78 -23.33 -0.70
N VAL A 92 -8.09 -23.85 0.30
CA VAL A 92 -6.75 -23.40 0.68
C VAL A 92 -5.69 -23.85 -0.33
N GLY A 93 -4.64 -23.03 -0.50
CA GLY A 93 -3.54 -23.31 -1.41
C GLY A 93 -3.96 -23.51 -2.87
N THR A 94 -5.05 -22.84 -3.29
CA THR A 94 -5.70 -23.07 -4.58
C THR A 94 -5.64 -21.82 -5.45
N GLN A 95 -5.33 -22.01 -6.73
CA GLN A 95 -5.39 -20.97 -7.73
C GLN A 95 -6.80 -20.86 -8.33
N TYR A 96 -7.24 -19.64 -8.53
CA TYR A 96 -8.52 -19.28 -9.14
C TYR A 96 -8.30 -18.40 -10.35
N ASP A 97 -9.09 -18.65 -11.39
CA ASP A 97 -9.29 -17.71 -12.50
C ASP A 97 -10.53 -16.85 -12.18
N TYR A 98 -10.57 -15.63 -12.71
CA TYR A 98 -11.73 -14.75 -12.54
C TYR A 98 -12.01 -13.92 -13.79
N ALA A 99 -13.22 -13.40 -13.89
CA ALA A 99 -13.65 -12.45 -14.91
C ALA A 99 -14.49 -11.34 -14.28
N ILE A 100 -14.43 -10.14 -14.85
CA ILE A 100 -15.25 -8.99 -14.46
C ILE A 100 -16.25 -8.71 -15.58
N SER A 101 -17.53 -8.57 -15.23
CA SER A 101 -18.57 -8.10 -16.14
C SER A 101 -19.19 -6.81 -15.61
N ILE A 102 -19.45 -5.85 -16.49
CA ILE A 102 -20.15 -4.61 -16.22
C ILE A 102 -21.43 -4.61 -17.03
N ASP A 103 -22.58 -4.50 -16.36
CA ASP A 103 -23.91 -4.52 -16.99
C ASP A 103 -24.11 -5.75 -17.92
N GLY A 104 -23.56 -6.90 -17.51
CA GLY A 104 -23.61 -8.16 -18.26
C GLY A 104 -22.55 -8.29 -19.37
N VAL A 105 -21.73 -7.25 -19.63
CA VAL A 105 -20.68 -7.27 -20.64
C VAL A 105 -19.35 -7.64 -20.01
N ASN A 106 -18.76 -8.75 -20.44
CA ASN A 106 -17.45 -9.19 -19.95
C ASN A 106 -16.34 -8.23 -20.38
N GLN A 107 -15.48 -7.86 -19.44
CA GLN A 107 -14.36 -6.95 -19.69
C GLN A 107 -13.13 -7.72 -20.15
N ALA A 108 -12.60 -7.37 -21.34
CA ALA A 108 -11.35 -7.93 -21.83
C ALA A 108 -10.18 -7.34 -21.04
N LEU A 109 -9.46 -8.19 -20.30
CA LEU A 109 -8.28 -7.80 -19.55
C LEU A 109 -7.00 -8.16 -20.33
N PRO A 110 -5.99 -7.28 -20.41
CA PRO A 110 -4.78 -7.52 -21.20
C PRO A 110 -3.75 -8.44 -20.49
N PHE A 111 -4.13 -9.04 -19.38
CA PHE A 111 -3.31 -9.91 -18.55
C PHE A 111 -4.17 -11.06 -17.96
N PRO A 112 -3.55 -12.17 -17.54
CA PRO A 112 -4.29 -13.26 -16.89
C PRO A 112 -4.92 -12.81 -15.58
N ALA A 113 -6.25 -12.92 -15.49
CA ALA A 113 -7.03 -12.60 -14.31
C ALA A 113 -7.03 -13.81 -13.36
N LYS A 114 -6.11 -13.83 -12.40
CA LYS A 114 -5.91 -14.95 -11.49
C LYS A 114 -5.59 -14.45 -10.08
N PHE A 115 -6.01 -15.23 -9.09
CA PHE A 115 -5.54 -15.08 -7.70
C PHE A 115 -5.33 -16.46 -7.08
N LYS A 116 -4.63 -16.52 -5.95
CA LYS A 116 -4.41 -17.77 -5.20
C LYS A 116 -4.75 -17.57 -3.74
N THR A 117 -5.08 -18.65 -3.04
CA THR A 117 -5.20 -18.65 -1.57
C THR A 117 -3.90 -19.14 -0.93
N SER A 118 -3.62 -18.68 0.29
CA SER A 118 -2.44 -19.09 1.03
C SER A 118 -2.48 -20.60 1.37
N PRO A 119 -1.37 -21.34 1.22
CA PRO A 119 -1.31 -22.74 1.58
C PRO A 119 -1.24 -22.93 3.10
N LEU A 120 -1.73 -24.07 3.59
CA LEU A 120 -1.49 -24.52 4.96
C LEU A 120 -0.11 -25.18 5.04
N TRP A 121 0.77 -24.62 5.85
CA TRP A 121 2.13 -25.15 6.02
C TRP A 121 2.45 -25.51 7.50
N GLU A 122 1.97 -24.68 8.43
CA GLU A 122 2.23 -24.83 9.86
C GLU A 122 1.89 -26.25 10.33
N TRP A 123 2.78 -26.92 11.06
CA TRP A 123 2.75 -28.33 11.50
C TRP A 123 2.69 -29.39 10.38
N ARG A 124 2.82 -29.00 9.11
CA ARG A 124 2.71 -29.94 7.96
C ARG A 124 3.96 -29.99 7.12
N THR A 125 4.51 -28.84 6.77
CA THR A 125 5.68 -28.68 5.91
C THR A 125 6.58 -27.58 6.46
N PRO A 126 7.84 -27.49 6.04
CA PRO A 126 8.61 -26.27 6.28
C PRO A 126 7.87 -25.03 5.79
N ALA A 127 8.18 -23.87 6.39
CA ALA A 127 7.63 -22.61 5.94
C ALA A 127 7.94 -22.37 4.45
N PRO A 128 6.94 -22.06 3.61
CA PRO A 128 7.18 -21.78 2.19
C PRO A 128 8.16 -20.62 2.01
N ASP A 129 9.00 -20.71 1.00
CA ASP A 129 9.76 -19.56 0.54
C ASP A 129 8.81 -18.56 -0.09
N ILE A 130 9.03 -17.28 0.17
CA ILE A 130 8.24 -16.19 -0.38
C ILE A 130 9.16 -15.07 -0.85
N LYS A 131 8.70 -14.33 -1.85
CA LYS A 131 9.36 -13.11 -2.33
C LYS A 131 8.36 -11.98 -2.40
N PHE A 132 8.67 -10.84 -1.83
CA PHE A 132 7.84 -9.67 -1.93
C PHE A 132 8.63 -8.43 -2.36
N ILE A 133 7.88 -7.42 -2.84
CA ILE A 133 8.43 -6.12 -3.21
C ILE A 133 8.12 -5.14 -2.09
N PHE A 134 9.07 -4.26 -1.82
CA PHE A 134 8.89 -3.08 -0.98
C PHE A 134 9.39 -1.82 -1.69
N GLY A 135 8.63 -0.73 -1.59
CA GLY A 135 9.02 0.58 -2.10
C GLY A 135 7.99 1.65 -1.76
N SER A 136 8.39 2.91 -1.91
CA SER A 136 7.63 4.11 -1.61
C SER A 136 7.88 5.23 -2.62
N CYS A 137 7.17 6.34 -2.50
CA CYS A 137 7.38 7.57 -3.28
C CYS A 137 7.13 7.38 -4.77
N ALA A 138 5.85 7.08 -5.09
CA ALA A 138 5.35 6.88 -6.44
C ALA A 138 4.70 8.17 -6.98
N TYR A 139 5.45 8.95 -7.75
CA TYR A 139 4.96 10.21 -8.32
C TYR A 139 4.57 10.06 -9.79
N PHE A 140 3.39 10.53 -10.14
CA PHE A 140 2.83 10.52 -11.50
C PHE A 140 2.63 11.94 -11.96
N ASN A 141 3.31 12.33 -13.04
CA ASN A 141 3.27 13.72 -13.55
C ASN A 141 1.89 14.07 -14.12
N GLU A 142 1.46 15.28 -13.80
CA GLU A 142 0.31 15.96 -14.38
C GLU A 142 0.71 17.42 -14.65
N PRO A 143 1.22 17.75 -15.85
CA PRO A 143 1.81 19.07 -16.13
C PRO A 143 0.90 20.26 -15.83
N ALA A 144 -0.42 20.07 -15.83
CA ALA A 144 -1.38 21.14 -15.52
C ALA A 144 -1.44 21.47 -14.02
N ALA A 145 -1.06 20.55 -13.14
CA ALA A 145 -1.10 20.68 -11.68
C ALA A 145 0.28 20.61 -11.02
N ASP A 146 1.29 20.12 -11.75
CA ASP A 146 2.66 20.02 -11.24
C ASP A 146 3.34 21.40 -11.18
N ARG A 147 4.34 21.53 -10.32
CA ARG A 147 5.20 22.71 -10.26
C ARG A 147 5.88 22.93 -11.61
N PRO A 148 6.06 24.20 -12.07
CA PRO A 148 6.75 24.50 -13.31
C PRO A 148 8.18 23.95 -13.32
N GLY A 149 8.60 23.41 -14.48
CA GLY A 149 9.95 22.87 -14.66
C GLY A 149 9.97 21.43 -15.12
N PRO A 150 11.11 20.74 -15.00
CA PRO A 150 11.18 19.30 -15.29
C PRO A 150 10.26 18.53 -14.35
N GLY A 151 9.47 17.59 -14.89
CA GLY A 151 8.57 16.76 -14.11
C GLY A 151 9.29 16.07 -12.93
N TYR A 152 8.61 16.03 -11.79
CA TYR A 152 9.17 15.41 -10.58
C TYR A 152 9.16 13.87 -10.65
N GLY A 153 8.13 13.28 -11.27
CA GLY A 153 8.15 11.87 -11.67
C GLY A 153 9.15 11.63 -12.79
N LYS A 154 9.97 10.59 -12.65
CA LYS A 154 11.12 10.35 -13.54
C LYS A 154 10.95 9.13 -14.43
N THR A 155 10.27 8.09 -13.99
CA THR A 155 10.15 6.84 -14.73
C THR A 155 8.87 6.08 -14.40
N MET A 156 8.36 5.34 -15.37
CA MET A 156 7.31 4.33 -15.18
C MET A 156 7.85 2.91 -15.32
N GLU A 157 9.13 2.77 -15.70
CA GLU A 157 9.76 1.48 -15.98
C GLU A 157 9.86 0.59 -14.73
N THR A 158 10.05 1.19 -13.55
CA THR A 158 10.06 0.48 -12.27
C THR A 158 8.79 -0.34 -12.05
N PHE A 159 7.61 0.19 -12.42
CA PHE A 159 6.33 -0.53 -12.27
C PHE A 159 6.24 -1.76 -13.19
N ARG A 160 6.79 -1.66 -14.40
CA ARG A 160 6.88 -2.79 -15.32
C ARG A 160 7.82 -3.87 -14.77
N LEU A 161 8.99 -3.49 -14.29
CA LEU A 161 9.98 -4.40 -13.69
C LEU A 161 9.40 -5.09 -12.45
N MET A 162 8.67 -4.35 -11.59
CA MET A 162 7.98 -4.93 -10.44
C MET A 162 6.93 -5.96 -10.87
N ALA A 163 6.12 -5.65 -11.89
CA ALA A 163 5.11 -6.57 -12.41
C ALA A 163 5.70 -7.86 -12.98
N ASP A 164 6.93 -7.81 -13.50
CA ASP A 164 7.65 -8.95 -14.09
C ASP A 164 8.57 -9.67 -13.08
N SER A 165 8.67 -9.20 -11.85
CA SER A 165 9.58 -9.73 -10.83
C SER A 165 9.25 -11.15 -10.34
N GLY A 166 8.00 -11.61 -10.52
CA GLY A 166 7.51 -12.87 -9.96
C GLY A 166 7.41 -12.86 -8.44
N ALA A 167 7.20 -11.71 -7.83
CA ALA A 167 6.95 -11.59 -6.39
C ALA A 167 5.55 -12.12 -6.02
N ASP A 168 5.42 -12.62 -4.79
CA ASP A 168 4.16 -13.13 -4.26
C ASP A 168 3.20 -12.02 -3.85
N PHE A 169 3.71 -10.84 -3.47
CA PHE A 169 2.93 -9.65 -3.15
C PHE A 169 3.82 -8.40 -3.18
N MET A 170 3.17 -7.23 -3.16
CA MET A 170 3.83 -5.94 -2.99
C MET A 170 3.34 -5.24 -1.72
N LEU A 171 4.26 -4.62 -1.01
CA LEU A 171 4.01 -3.77 0.15
C LEU A 171 4.43 -2.33 -0.19
N TRP A 172 3.47 -1.40 -0.14
CA TRP A 172 3.66 0.01 -0.41
C TRP A 172 3.93 0.75 0.90
N GLY A 173 5.07 1.43 0.95
CA GLY A 173 5.60 2.07 2.15
C GLY A 173 5.17 3.53 2.38
N GLY A 174 4.12 4.00 1.71
CA GLY A 174 3.66 5.38 1.77
C GLY A 174 4.02 6.17 0.51
N ASP A 175 3.48 7.39 0.39
CA ASP A 175 3.61 8.24 -0.79
C ASP A 175 3.18 7.52 -2.07
N ASN A 176 2.05 6.84 -2.00
CA ASN A 176 1.52 6.05 -3.10
C ASN A 176 0.90 6.92 -4.19
N TRP A 177 0.56 8.15 -3.84
CA TRP A 177 0.25 9.29 -4.69
C TRP A 177 0.61 10.58 -3.96
N TYR A 178 0.70 11.66 -4.70
CA TYR A 178 1.05 12.98 -4.16
C TYR A 178 -0.09 13.95 -4.43
N TYR A 179 -0.75 14.44 -3.39
CA TYR A 179 -1.67 15.56 -3.54
C TYR A 179 -0.91 16.80 -3.97
N ARG A 180 -1.51 17.58 -4.90
CA ARG A 180 -0.98 18.84 -5.39
C ARG A 180 -1.65 20.01 -4.67
N GLU A 181 -1.11 21.22 -4.86
CA GLU A 181 -1.70 22.46 -4.39
C GLU A 181 -3.17 22.61 -4.82
N THR A 182 -3.54 22.07 -5.98
CA THR A 182 -4.92 22.09 -6.50
C THR A 182 -5.82 21.00 -5.90
N ASP A 183 -5.29 20.11 -5.10
CA ASP A 183 -6.00 18.90 -4.62
C ASP A 183 -6.34 18.96 -3.13
N PHE A 184 -5.38 19.39 -2.28
CA PHE A 184 -5.49 19.20 -0.85
C PHE A 184 -6.37 20.23 -0.11
N ASP A 185 -6.95 21.18 -0.81
CA ASP A 185 -7.90 22.16 -0.26
C ASP A 185 -9.37 21.83 -0.56
N SER A 186 -9.64 20.70 -1.21
CA SER A 186 -10.99 20.32 -1.58
C SER A 186 -11.22 18.80 -1.65
N ILE A 187 -12.42 18.38 -1.21
CA ILE A 187 -12.82 16.96 -1.26
C ILE A 187 -12.70 16.40 -2.70
N SER A 188 -13.19 17.14 -3.69
CA SER A 188 -13.13 16.69 -5.09
C SER A 188 -11.70 16.57 -5.62
N GLY A 189 -10.80 17.45 -5.21
CA GLY A 189 -9.39 17.40 -5.56
C GLY A 189 -8.70 16.16 -4.98
N LEU A 190 -8.94 15.86 -3.70
CA LEU A 190 -8.41 14.66 -3.05
C LEU A 190 -8.85 13.38 -3.76
N TRP A 191 -10.14 13.22 -4.07
CA TRP A 191 -10.65 12.07 -4.81
C TRP A 191 -10.12 12.00 -6.23
N TYR A 192 -10.02 13.15 -6.91
CA TYR A 192 -9.48 13.24 -8.28
C TYR A 192 -8.05 12.69 -8.34
N ARG A 193 -7.19 13.10 -7.43
CA ARG A 193 -5.79 12.66 -7.40
C ARG A 193 -5.66 11.15 -7.23
N ALA A 194 -6.40 10.56 -6.31
CA ALA A 194 -6.39 9.13 -6.08
C ALA A 194 -6.90 8.36 -7.31
N GLN A 195 -8.01 8.82 -7.92
CA GLN A 195 -8.55 8.22 -9.15
C GLN A 195 -7.56 8.29 -10.31
N LEU A 196 -6.99 9.47 -10.55
CA LEU A 196 -6.01 9.68 -11.62
C LEU A 196 -4.83 8.72 -11.48
N THR A 197 -4.29 8.59 -10.28
CA THR A 197 -3.18 7.69 -10.01
C THR A 197 -3.54 6.22 -10.27
N ARG A 198 -4.71 5.78 -9.83
CA ARG A 198 -5.17 4.40 -10.05
C ARG A 198 -5.45 4.08 -11.52
N ALA A 199 -5.79 5.08 -12.31
CA ALA A 199 -6.06 4.92 -13.73
C ALA A 199 -4.80 4.86 -14.62
N VAL A 200 -3.61 5.07 -14.06
CA VAL A 200 -2.34 5.03 -14.79
C VAL A 200 -2.15 3.67 -15.47
N PRO A 201 -1.99 3.61 -16.80
CA PRO A 201 -1.93 2.35 -17.55
C PRO A 201 -0.80 1.40 -17.12
N GLU A 202 0.35 1.96 -16.73
CA GLU A 202 1.54 1.21 -16.32
C GLU A 202 1.33 0.44 -15.01
N LEU A 203 0.41 0.88 -14.17
CA LEU A 203 0.05 0.18 -12.91
C LEU A 203 -0.88 -1.02 -13.13
N ARG A 204 -1.61 -1.08 -14.25
CA ARG A 204 -2.66 -2.09 -14.46
C ARG A 204 -2.15 -3.53 -14.33
N LYS A 205 -1.01 -3.82 -14.96
CA LYS A 205 -0.41 -5.16 -14.87
C LYS A 205 0.06 -5.44 -13.44
N LEU A 206 0.77 -4.50 -12.82
CA LEU A 206 1.29 -4.66 -11.47
C LEU A 206 0.16 -4.97 -10.49
N PHE A 207 -0.93 -4.21 -10.54
CA PHE A 207 -2.09 -4.41 -9.66
C PHE A 207 -2.79 -5.76 -9.85
N ALA A 208 -2.71 -6.34 -11.04
CA ALA A 208 -3.42 -7.57 -11.38
C ALA A 208 -2.63 -8.85 -11.11
N VAL A 209 -1.29 -8.80 -11.06
CA VAL A 209 -0.47 -10.02 -11.03
C VAL A 209 -0.08 -10.48 -9.63
N MET A 210 -0.25 -9.63 -8.62
CA MET A 210 0.05 -9.96 -7.22
C MET A 210 -0.83 -9.17 -6.24
N PRO A 211 -1.05 -9.65 -5.01
CA PRO A 211 -1.69 -8.90 -3.93
C PRO A 211 -0.91 -7.64 -3.53
N HIS A 212 -1.65 -6.60 -3.13
CA HIS A 212 -1.11 -5.33 -2.67
C HIS A 212 -1.56 -5.01 -1.26
N TYR A 213 -0.57 -4.69 -0.40
CA TYR A 213 -0.76 -4.14 0.94
C TYR A 213 -0.14 -2.75 0.98
N ALA A 214 -0.74 -1.82 1.72
CA ALA A 214 -0.25 -0.45 1.73
C ALA A 214 -0.38 0.21 3.09
N THR A 215 0.54 1.13 3.38
CA THR A 215 0.33 2.24 4.30
C THR A 215 0.41 3.55 3.55
N TRP A 216 0.13 4.65 4.22
CA TRP A 216 0.33 6.00 3.71
C TRP A 216 1.55 6.67 4.34
N ASP A 217 1.94 7.81 3.75
CA ASP A 217 2.78 8.80 4.40
C ASP A 217 2.16 10.20 4.18
N ASP A 218 2.90 11.28 4.31
CA ASP A 218 2.35 12.64 4.27
C ASP A 218 1.63 12.96 2.96
N HIS A 219 2.19 12.58 1.81
CA HIS A 219 1.68 12.96 0.49
C HIS A 219 0.39 12.25 0.06
N ASP A 220 0.07 11.10 0.60
CA ASP A 220 -1.23 10.45 0.41
C ASP A 220 -2.18 10.62 1.61
N TYR A 221 -1.70 11.24 2.69
CA TYR A 221 -2.51 11.71 3.80
C TYR A 221 -2.96 13.16 3.63
N GLY A 222 -2.08 14.07 3.19
CA GLY A 222 -2.36 15.49 3.06
C GLY A 222 -1.33 16.25 2.20
N SER A 223 -1.00 17.47 2.58
CA SER A 223 0.12 18.22 2.03
C SER A 223 1.44 17.74 2.63
N ASN A 224 2.56 18.17 2.03
CA ASN A 224 3.90 17.85 2.55
C ASN A 224 4.00 18.10 4.06
N ASP A 225 4.56 17.14 4.79
CA ASP A 225 4.78 17.14 6.24
C ASP A 225 3.48 17.26 7.07
N SER A 226 2.32 16.89 6.51
CA SER A 226 1.03 16.95 7.22
C SER A 226 1.00 16.05 8.46
N ASN A 227 0.47 16.61 9.54
CA ASN A 227 0.30 15.94 10.83
C ASN A 227 -1.19 15.77 11.19
N LYS A 228 -1.50 15.33 12.40
CA LYS A 228 -2.89 15.07 12.87
C LYS A 228 -3.84 16.24 12.77
N SER A 229 -3.36 17.46 12.51
CA SER A 229 -4.19 18.66 12.38
C SER A 229 -4.74 18.87 10.97
N PHE A 230 -4.39 18.02 10.00
CA PHE A 230 -4.89 18.15 8.63
C PHE A 230 -6.42 18.07 8.61
N GLU A 231 -7.07 19.10 8.08
CA GLU A 231 -8.51 19.31 8.14
C GLU A 231 -9.34 18.27 7.39
N PHE A 232 -8.79 17.65 6.36
CA PHE A 232 -9.47 16.64 5.55
C PHE A 232 -9.01 15.20 5.87
N LYS A 233 -8.35 14.97 6.99
CA LYS A 233 -7.80 13.63 7.32
C LYS A 233 -8.85 12.51 7.33
N ASP A 234 -10.09 12.79 7.77
CA ASP A 234 -11.16 11.80 7.72
C ASP A 234 -11.53 11.43 6.28
N GLU A 235 -11.48 12.40 5.37
CA GLU A 235 -11.76 12.17 3.96
C GLU A 235 -10.61 11.41 3.28
N THR A 236 -9.35 11.75 3.56
CA THR A 236 -8.21 10.99 3.02
C THR A 236 -8.16 9.56 3.53
N LEU A 237 -8.61 9.31 4.76
CA LEU A 237 -8.81 7.95 5.27
C LEU A 237 -9.91 7.20 4.49
N ARG A 238 -11.02 7.88 4.16
CA ARG A 238 -12.07 7.30 3.30
C ARG A 238 -11.53 6.96 1.91
N ILE A 239 -10.76 7.86 1.31
CA ILE A 239 -10.10 7.67 0.01
C ILE A 239 -9.14 6.49 0.07
N PHE A 240 -8.29 6.43 1.08
CA PHE A 240 -7.34 5.33 1.25
C PHE A 240 -8.07 3.98 1.35
N LYS A 241 -9.12 3.89 2.18
CA LYS A 241 -9.96 2.71 2.30
C LYS A 241 -10.68 2.34 0.99
N ALA A 242 -11.06 3.34 0.21
CA ALA A 242 -11.72 3.12 -1.09
C ALA A 242 -10.76 2.57 -2.15
N TYR A 243 -9.51 3.06 -2.20
CA TYR A 243 -8.56 2.74 -3.26
C TYR A 243 -7.54 1.64 -2.91
N TRP A 244 -7.59 1.08 -1.69
CA TRP A 244 -6.77 -0.04 -1.29
C TRP A 244 -7.59 -1.26 -0.84
N GLY A 245 -6.98 -2.43 -0.93
CA GLY A 245 -7.59 -3.70 -0.53
C GLY A 245 -6.89 -4.33 0.66
N ASN A 246 -6.60 -3.56 1.71
CA ASN A 246 -6.00 -4.06 2.94
C ASN A 246 -6.96 -4.97 3.73
N PRO A 247 -6.46 -5.93 4.53
CA PRO A 247 -7.32 -6.78 5.35
C PRO A 247 -8.01 -6.04 6.50
N MET A 248 -7.40 -4.95 6.98
CA MET A 248 -7.94 -4.10 8.05
C MET A 248 -7.42 -2.66 7.93
N TYR A 249 -8.06 -1.73 8.65
CA TYR A 249 -7.75 -0.31 8.69
C TYR A 249 -7.96 0.22 10.09
N GLY A 250 -6.94 0.12 10.94
CA GLY A 250 -7.06 0.41 12.36
C GLY A 250 -7.97 -0.58 13.10
N GLU A 251 -8.46 -0.19 14.25
CA GLU A 251 -9.46 -0.90 15.03
C GLU A 251 -10.81 -0.21 14.93
N SER A 252 -11.90 -0.85 15.35
CA SER A 252 -13.27 -0.35 15.12
C SER A 252 -13.54 1.05 15.69
N ASP A 253 -12.89 1.38 16.79
CA ASP A 253 -13.01 2.64 17.53
C ASP A 253 -11.73 3.50 17.48
N GLN A 254 -10.70 3.02 16.78
CA GLN A 254 -9.41 3.68 16.59
C GLN A 254 -9.08 3.75 15.10
N PRO A 255 -9.51 4.84 14.43
CA PRO A 255 -9.32 4.98 12.99
C PRO A 255 -7.83 5.13 12.62
N GLY A 256 -7.51 4.71 11.40
CA GLY A 256 -6.18 4.77 10.82
C GLY A 256 -6.02 3.74 9.72
N VAL A 257 -4.83 3.67 9.13
CA VAL A 257 -4.49 2.69 8.08
C VAL A 257 -3.65 1.54 8.62
N TYR A 258 -3.32 1.55 9.92
CA TYR A 258 -2.49 0.49 10.49
C TYR A 258 -3.18 -0.88 10.43
N GLN A 259 -2.37 -1.91 10.23
CA GLN A 259 -2.83 -3.28 10.02
C GLN A 259 -1.74 -4.29 10.36
N LYS A 260 -2.12 -5.55 10.48
CA LYS A 260 -1.19 -6.67 10.51
C LYS A 260 -1.66 -7.81 9.61
N PHE A 261 -0.71 -8.49 9.01
CA PHE A 261 -0.96 -9.70 8.24
C PHE A 261 0.25 -10.64 8.34
N TYR A 262 0.06 -11.88 7.89
CA TYR A 262 1.07 -12.92 7.98
C TYR A 262 1.25 -13.58 6.62
N GLN A 263 2.50 -13.78 6.22
CA GLN A 263 2.85 -14.52 5.01
C GLN A 263 3.99 -15.47 5.32
N SER A 264 3.78 -16.78 5.12
CA SER A 264 4.75 -17.82 5.54
C SER A 264 5.10 -17.67 7.03
N ASP A 265 6.39 -17.70 7.36
CA ASP A 265 6.92 -17.49 8.70
C ASP A 265 7.30 -16.02 8.99
N ALA A 266 6.67 -15.08 8.33
CA ALA A 266 6.85 -13.65 8.56
C ALA A 266 5.56 -12.98 9.04
N ALA A 267 5.70 -12.09 10.03
CA ALA A 267 4.66 -11.19 10.51
C ALA A 267 4.95 -9.77 10.04
N PHE A 268 3.93 -9.09 9.55
CA PHE A 268 3.98 -7.71 9.08
C PHE A 268 3.10 -6.83 9.95
N PHE A 269 3.68 -5.80 10.55
CA PHE A 269 3.02 -4.76 11.35
C PHE A 269 3.16 -3.46 10.58
N VAL A 270 2.12 -3.08 9.88
CA VAL A 270 2.10 -1.90 9.01
C VAL A 270 1.50 -0.76 9.80
N MET A 271 2.29 0.28 10.03
CA MET A 271 1.96 1.40 10.91
C MET A 271 1.32 2.55 10.13
N ASP A 272 0.54 3.34 10.83
CA ASP A 272 0.04 4.63 10.41
C ASP A 272 0.85 5.72 11.13
N ASN A 273 1.72 6.41 10.41
CA ASN A 273 2.60 7.43 10.97
C ASN A 273 2.05 8.86 10.84
N ARG A 274 0.77 9.03 10.45
CA ARG A 274 0.15 10.35 10.19
C ARG A 274 -1.06 10.65 11.07
N TRP A 275 -1.99 9.72 11.21
CA TRP A 275 -3.27 9.95 11.88
C TRP A 275 -3.14 10.59 13.26
N SER A 276 -2.17 10.14 14.04
CA SER A 276 -1.91 10.59 15.42
C SER A 276 -0.69 11.49 15.56
N ARG A 277 0.05 11.73 14.45
CA ARG A 277 1.35 12.43 14.47
C ARG A 277 1.22 13.83 15.03
N ASP A 278 1.96 14.12 16.09
CA ASP A 278 2.18 15.48 16.60
C ASP A 278 3.13 16.24 15.67
N ASP A 279 3.16 17.57 15.83
CA ASP A 279 4.08 18.42 15.07
C ASP A 279 5.55 18.08 15.39
N ASP A 280 6.37 17.94 14.37
CA ASP A 280 7.78 17.56 14.49
C ASP A 280 8.61 18.59 15.25
N HIS A 281 8.23 19.88 15.17
CA HIS A 281 8.93 20.99 15.83
C HIS A 281 8.64 21.09 17.34
N LEU A 282 7.67 20.32 17.86
CA LEU A 282 7.50 20.23 19.30
C LEU A 282 8.77 19.61 19.91
N ILE A 283 9.32 20.26 20.93
CA ILE A 283 10.48 19.73 21.64
C ILE A 283 10.05 18.59 22.54
N ASP A 284 10.53 17.38 22.26
CA ASP A 284 10.11 16.14 22.91
C ASP A 284 10.24 16.21 24.44
N ALA A 285 11.36 16.75 24.95
CA ALA A 285 11.59 16.92 26.39
C ALA A 285 10.60 17.86 27.09
N GLN A 286 9.94 18.76 26.35
CA GLN A 286 8.95 19.71 26.87
C GLN A 286 7.51 19.22 26.65
N ASN A 287 7.33 18.19 25.84
CA ASN A 287 6.04 17.65 25.42
C ASN A 287 5.98 16.14 25.69
N PRO A 288 5.83 15.69 26.92
CA PRO A 288 5.93 14.27 27.28
C PRO A 288 4.82 13.40 26.66
N GLN A 289 3.79 14.02 26.08
CA GLN A 289 2.73 13.33 25.35
C GLN A 289 2.95 13.33 23.83
N LYS A 290 4.03 13.96 23.34
CA LYS A 290 4.35 13.97 21.90
C LYS A 290 4.46 12.55 21.37
N SER A 291 3.75 12.24 20.31
CA SER A 291 3.65 10.90 19.75
C SER A 291 3.52 10.95 18.23
N GLN A 292 4.12 9.99 17.55
CA GLN A 292 3.92 9.74 16.12
C GLN A 292 2.73 8.80 15.90
N TYR A 293 2.62 7.75 16.71
CA TYR A 293 1.62 6.70 16.50
C TYR A 293 0.37 6.84 17.37
N GLY A 294 0.43 7.67 18.42
CA GLY A 294 -0.61 7.71 19.43
C GLY A 294 -0.61 6.49 20.35
N VAL A 295 -1.17 6.66 21.54
CA VAL A 295 -1.12 5.65 22.62
C VAL A 295 -1.72 4.30 22.18
N HIS A 296 -2.86 4.33 21.51
CA HIS A 296 -3.59 3.10 21.13
C HIS A 296 -2.83 2.26 20.11
N GLN A 297 -2.41 2.86 19.00
CA GLN A 297 -1.69 2.16 17.97
C GLN A 297 -0.32 1.68 18.48
N PHE A 298 0.34 2.49 19.30
CA PHE A 298 1.64 2.12 19.88
C PHE A 298 1.53 0.93 20.84
N ASP A 299 0.47 0.87 21.66
CA ASP A 299 0.21 -0.30 22.51
C ASP A 299 -0.19 -1.53 21.67
N TRP A 300 -1.03 -1.35 20.65
CA TRP A 300 -1.37 -2.40 19.70
C TRP A 300 -0.13 -3.03 19.05
N LEU A 301 0.87 -2.21 18.65
CA LEU A 301 2.13 -2.70 18.10
C LEU A 301 2.88 -3.55 19.13
N LYS A 302 3.06 -3.04 20.35
CA LYS A 302 3.75 -3.76 21.44
C LYS A 302 3.10 -5.10 21.75
N GLN A 303 1.77 -5.16 21.90
CA GLN A 303 1.03 -6.39 22.12
C GLN A 303 1.13 -7.34 20.94
N SER A 304 1.10 -6.83 19.72
CA SER A 304 1.21 -7.64 18.50
C SER A 304 2.60 -8.24 18.32
N LEU A 305 3.65 -7.51 18.68
CA LEU A 305 5.04 -8.01 18.70
C LEU A 305 5.24 -9.11 19.74
N LEU A 306 4.73 -8.93 20.97
CA LEU A 306 4.75 -9.94 22.02
C LEU A 306 4.04 -11.22 21.57
N HIS A 307 2.84 -11.07 21.02
CA HIS A 307 2.08 -12.22 20.52
C HIS A 307 2.84 -12.97 19.42
N ALA A 308 3.41 -12.24 18.46
CA ALA A 308 4.20 -12.84 17.37
C ALA A 308 5.48 -13.53 17.90
N GLN A 309 6.11 -13.01 18.95
CA GLN A 309 7.27 -13.63 19.59
C GLN A 309 6.87 -14.91 20.32
N THR A 310 5.76 -14.89 21.06
CA THR A 310 5.25 -16.06 21.83
C THR A 310 4.83 -17.21 20.93
N LEU A 311 4.32 -16.94 19.73
CA LEU A 311 3.89 -17.99 18.81
C LEU A 311 5.04 -18.82 18.24
N GLU A 312 6.29 -18.37 18.31
CA GLU A 312 7.52 -19.06 17.83
C GLU A 312 7.47 -19.55 16.37
N ARG A 313 6.42 -19.18 15.63
CA ARG A 313 6.26 -19.55 14.21
C ARG A 313 6.82 -18.51 13.27
N PHE A 314 7.00 -17.27 13.75
CA PHE A 314 7.48 -16.16 12.94
C PHE A 314 8.98 -15.96 13.14
N THR A 315 9.73 -16.27 12.09
CA THR A 315 11.17 -16.03 12.07
C THR A 315 11.45 -14.53 11.94
N PHE A 316 10.72 -13.83 11.06
CA PHE A 316 10.89 -12.40 10.80
C PHE A 316 9.64 -11.60 11.19
N LYS A 317 9.88 -10.39 11.70
CA LYS A 317 8.87 -9.42 12.11
C LYS A 317 9.18 -8.09 11.44
N PHE A 318 8.44 -7.80 10.38
CA PHE A 318 8.58 -6.56 9.64
C PHE A 318 7.70 -5.47 10.26
N ILE A 319 8.30 -4.36 10.69
CA ILE A 319 7.59 -3.15 11.12
C ILE A 319 7.71 -2.15 9.98
N VAL A 320 6.58 -1.78 9.39
CA VAL A 320 6.50 -0.96 8.18
C VAL A 320 5.98 0.42 8.54
N THR A 321 6.69 1.48 8.17
CA THR A 321 6.27 2.86 8.44
C THR A 321 6.85 3.80 7.37
N GLY A 322 6.30 5.00 7.18
CA GLY A 322 6.78 5.95 6.18
C GLY A 322 8.22 6.40 6.45
N GLY A 323 8.47 7.07 7.55
CA GLY A 323 9.78 7.64 7.89
C GLY A 323 10.77 6.67 8.56
N GLN A 324 12.06 6.97 8.47
CA GLN A 324 13.15 6.18 9.04
C GLN A 324 13.10 6.09 10.57
N VAL A 325 13.50 4.94 11.12
CA VAL A 325 13.42 4.58 12.55
C VAL A 325 14.80 4.56 13.22
N VAL A 326 15.78 3.87 12.63
CA VAL A 326 17.07 3.61 13.30
C VAL A 326 18.07 4.76 13.14
N THR A 327 17.91 5.62 12.15
CA THR A 327 18.76 6.80 11.96
C THR A 327 18.65 7.75 13.15
N ASP A 328 19.77 8.39 13.50
CA ASP A 328 19.80 9.42 14.54
C ASP A 328 19.66 10.84 13.96
N PHE A 329 19.54 10.96 12.64
CA PHE A 329 19.35 12.25 11.96
C PHE A 329 17.87 12.65 11.97
N GLY A 330 17.59 13.79 12.66
CA GLY A 330 16.42 14.62 12.45
C GLY A 330 16.73 15.74 11.44
N GLY A 331 15.83 16.67 11.27
CA GLY A 331 16.12 17.97 10.65
C GLY A 331 15.67 18.14 9.21
N ALA A 332 16.03 17.34 8.24
CA ALA A 332 15.57 17.53 6.86
C ALA A 332 14.66 16.42 6.34
N SER A 333 14.24 15.51 7.21
CA SER A 333 13.33 14.40 6.94
C SER A 333 12.52 14.08 8.16
N GLU A 334 11.34 13.61 7.97
CA GLU A 334 10.39 13.24 9.00
C GLU A 334 10.71 11.89 9.65
N THR A 335 11.94 11.74 10.16
CA THR A 335 12.37 10.50 10.81
C THR A 335 11.77 10.34 12.21
N PHE A 336 11.74 9.12 12.72
CA PHE A 336 11.30 8.84 14.08
C PHE A 336 12.24 9.46 15.14
N ALA A 337 13.40 10.00 14.73
CA ALA A 337 14.30 10.77 15.59
C ALA A 337 13.66 12.06 16.15
N TYR A 338 12.62 12.60 15.52
CA TYR A 338 11.83 13.70 16.07
C TYR A 338 10.95 13.30 17.27
N PHE A 339 10.72 12.02 17.47
CA PHE A 339 9.92 11.44 18.55
C PHE A 339 10.81 10.53 19.42
N GLN A 340 11.88 11.10 19.95
CA GLN A 340 12.97 10.35 20.62
C GLN A 340 12.45 9.44 21.72
N ARG A 341 11.59 9.95 22.61
CA ARG A 341 11.03 9.18 23.72
C ARG A 341 10.25 7.96 23.23
N GLU A 342 9.37 8.13 22.26
CA GLU A 342 8.53 7.04 21.71
C GLU A 342 9.39 6.03 20.95
N ARG A 343 10.39 6.48 20.18
CA ARG A 343 11.37 5.63 19.50
C ARG A 343 12.20 4.81 20.50
N GLU A 344 12.74 5.45 21.52
CA GLU A 344 13.53 4.78 22.56
C GLU A 344 12.68 3.77 23.33
N GLU A 345 11.42 4.09 23.61
CA GLU A 345 10.47 3.17 24.24
C GLU A 345 10.25 1.94 23.38
N LEU A 346 10.06 2.09 22.05
CA LEU A 346 9.91 0.95 21.13
C LEU A 346 11.16 0.08 21.10
N LEU A 347 12.34 0.69 20.91
CA LEU A 347 13.59 -0.05 20.83
C LEU A 347 13.91 -0.75 22.16
N LYS A 348 13.67 -0.09 23.28
CA LYS A 348 13.81 -0.70 24.61
C LYS A 348 12.81 -1.84 24.82
N PHE A 349 11.56 -1.69 24.38
CA PHE A 349 10.56 -2.75 24.47
C PHE A 349 10.97 -4.00 23.68
N ILE A 350 11.47 -3.83 22.45
CA ILE A 350 12.01 -4.93 21.63
C ILE A 350 13.13 -5.66 22.38
N GLN A 351 14.04 -4.91 22.99
CA GLN A 351 15.15 -5.46 23.74
C GLN A 351 14.69 -6.19 25.02
N ASP A 352 13.91 -5.52 25.87
CA ASP A 352 13.50 -6.04 27.18
C ASP A 352 12.70 -7.33 27.09
N HIS A 353 11.90 -7.47 26.03
CA HIS A 353 11.08 -8.65 25.74
C HIS A 353 11.75 -9.66 24.80
N HIS A 354 13.04 -9.47 24.48
CA HIS A 354 13.80 -10.37 23.62
C HIS A 354 13.09 -10.69 22.29
N ILE A 355 12.49 -9.63 21.66
CA ILE A 355 11.77 -9.80 20.39
C ILE A 355 12.79 -9.90 19.27
N THR A 356 13.01 -11.11 18.75
CA THR A 356 13.98 -11.38 17.69
C THR A 356 13.37 -11.23 16.29
N GLY A 357 14.23 -11.14 15.28
CA GLY A 357 13.78 -11.13 13.87
C GLY A 357 13.18 -9.80 13.41
N VAL A 358 13.47 -8.68 14.06
CA VAL A 358 12.90 -7.36 13.74
C VAL A 358 13.66 -6.69 12.61
N ILE A 359 12.92 -6.33 11.54
CA ILE A 359 13.39 -5.53 10.42
C ILE A 359 12.38 -4.40 10.20
N PHE A 360 12.86 -3.16 10.19
CA PHE A 360 12.04 -2.01 9.79
C PHE A 360 12.05 -1.87 8.26
N LEU A 361 10.90 -1.52 7.69
CA LEU A 361 10.75 -1.18 6.27
C LEU A 361 10.23 0.25 6.20
N THR A 362 10.99 1.15 5.56
CA THR A 362 10.75 2.60 5.59
C THR A 362 10.89 3.24 4.20
N GLY A 363 10.36 4.44 4.04
CA GLY A 363 10.32 5.19 2.79
C GLY A 363 10.76 6.64 2.92
N ASP A 364 10.00 7.56 2.35
CA ASP A 364 10.05 9.03 2.44
C ASP A 364 11.30 9.69 1.80
N VAL A 365 12.47 9.34 2.21
CA VAL A 365 13.71 10.12 2.03
C VAL A 365 14.28 10.21 0.61
N HIS A 366 13.66 9.55 -0.37
CA HIS A 366 14.02 9.55 -1.79
C HIS A 366 15.44 9.04 -2.09
N PHE A 367 15.92 8.12 -1.28
CA PHE A 367 17.08 7.26 -1.53
C PHE A 367 16.85 5.89 -0.88
N THR A 368 17.59 4.89 -1.32
CA THR A 368 17.54 3.55 -0.73
C THR A 368 18.83 3.27 0.01
N GLU A 369 18.71 2.66 1.20
CA GLU A 369 19.82 2.17 1.99
C GLU A 369 19.41 1.00 2.89
N LEU A 370 20.38 0.22 3.32
CA LEU A 370 20.22 -0.74 4.40
C LEU A 370 21.04 -0.27 5.61
N ALA A 371 20.39 -0.14 6.75
CA ALA A 371 21.00 0.24 8.00
C ALA A 371 20.86 -0.87 9.05
N LYS A 372 21.77 -0.87 10.05
CA LYS A 372 21.67 -1.74 11.22
C LYS A 372 22.07 -0.99 12.47
N LYS A 373 21.33 -1.23 13.55
CA LYS A 373 21.60 -0.62 14.85
C LYS A 373 21.60 -1.67 15.94
N LYS A 374 22.58 -1.57 16.83
CA LYS A 374 22.63 -2.41 18.02
C LYS A 374 21.91 -1.71 19.16
N ILE A 375 20.85 -2.34 19.66
CA ILE A 375 20.08 -1.81 20.79
C ILE A 375 20.45 -2.54 22.08
N GLY A 376 20.55 -1.78 23.18
CA GLY A 376 20.94 -2.31 24.48
C GLY A 376 22.28 -3.04 24.52
N GLY A 377 23.14 -2.82 23.55
CA GLY A 377 24.46 -3.44 23.48
C GLY A 377 24.52 -4.90 23.03
N THR A 378 23.36 -5.58 22.85
CA THR A 378 23.31 -7.02 22.54
C THR A 378 22.43 -7.37 21.36
N HIS A 379 21.36 -6.61 21.11
CA HIS A 379 20.31 -6.95 20.17
C HIS A 379 20.44 -6.13 18.87
N TRP A 380 20.38 -6.80 17.71
CA TRP A 380 20.46 -6.12 16.42
C TRP A 380 19.08 -5.94 15.80
N VAL A 381 18.81 -4.76 15.27
CA VAL A 381 17.69 -4.47 14.36
C VAL A 381 18.24 -3.94 13.04
N TYR A 382 17.53 -4.27 11.95
CA TYR A 382 17.85 -3.76 10.62
C TYR A 382 16.74 -2.84 10.13
N GLU A 383 17.09 -1.93 9.23
CA GLU A 383 16.16 -1.05 8.54
C GLU A 383 16.48 -1.01 7.06
N LEU A 384 15.51 -1.37 6.23
CA LEU A 384 15.54 -1.13 4.80
C LEU A 384 14.72 0.11 4.49
N THR A 385 15.37 1.17 4.04
CA THR A 385 14.71 2.29 3.38
C THR A 385 14.69 2.03 1.88
N SER A 386 13.51 2.06 1.24
CA SER A 386 13.37 1.83 -0.21
C SER A 386 12.53 2.92 -0.86
N SER A 387 13.22 3.87 -1.49
CA SER A 387 12.69 5.10 -2.08
C SER A 387 13.70 5.66 -3.09
N PRO A 388 13.27 6.33 -4.19
CA PRO A 388 11.90 6.43 -4.66
C PRO A 388 11.60 5.41 -5.76
N ILE A 389 10.34 4.97 -5.87
CA ILE A 389 9.90 4.14 -7.00
C ILE A 389 9.97 4.93 -8.31
N SER A 390 9.36 6.13 -8.34
CA SER A 390 9.29 6.94 -9.57
C SER A 390 9.48 8.44 -9.38
N SER A 391 9.43 8.96 -8.15
CA SER A 391 9.68 10.38 -7.89
C SER A 391 11.14 10.78 -8.08
N GLY A 392 11.45 12.08 -7.96
CA GLY A 392 12.82 12.57 -7.99
C GLY A 392 13.65 12.00 -6.84
N ALA A 393 14.84 11.47 -7.14
CA ALA A 393 15.76 11.01 -6.11
C ALA A 393 16.43 12.18 -5.38
N SER A 394 16.70 12.01 -4.08
CA SER A 394 17.46 12.97 -3.28
C SER A 394 18.91 13.07 -3.79
N PRO A 395 19.44 14.26 -4.03
CA PRO A 395 20.86 14.39 -4.38
C PRO A 395 21.73 13.96 -3.20
N LEU A 396 22.75 13.15 -3.46
CA LEU A 396 23.72 12.64 -2.45
C LEU A 396 24.50 13.75 -1.72
N GLY A 397 24.44 14.99 -2.19
CA GLY A 397 25.17 16.12 -1.62
C GLY A 397 24.55 16.76 -0.37
N ARG A 398 23.47 16.23 0.19
CA ARG A 398 23.01 16.62 1.53
C ARG A 398 23.83 15.86 2.56
N THR A 399 24.93 16.44 2.95
CA THR A 399 26.14 15.89 3.53
C THR A 399 25.94 15.10 4.84
N GLU A 400 24.96 15.43 5.65
CA GLU A 400 24.75 14.74 6.94
C GLU A 400 24.22 13.31 6.76
N ARG A 401 23.29 13.10 5.81
CA ARG A 401 22.74 11.78 5.49
C ARG A 401 23.73 10.85 4.79
N ALA A 402 24.73 11.41 4.08
CA ALA A 402 25.79 10.61 3.46
C ALA A 402 26.67 9.90 4.51
N GLN A 403 26.59 10.29 5.78
CA GLN A 403 27.43 9.82 6.88
C GLN A 403 26.67 9.07 7.97
N ASP A 404 25.50 8.49 7.68
CA ASP A 404 24.76 7.70 8.68
C ASP A 404 25.65 6.55 9.20
N PRO A 405 26.03 6.56 10.50
CA PRO A 405 26.89 5.54 11.08
C PRO A 405 26.22 4.15 11.14
N HIS A 406 24.91 4.09 10.96
CA HIS A 406 24.15 2.85 10.97
C HIS A 406 24.05 2.21 9.58
N ARG A 407 24.36 2.97 8.50
CA ARG A 407 24.31 2.45 7.13
C ARG A 407 25.32 1.34 6.91
N ILE A 408 24.90 0.27 6.26
CA ILE A 408 25.79 -0.75 5.72
C ILE A 408 26.45 -0.19 4.46
N GLU A 409 27.78 -0.20 4.44
CA GLU A 409 28.57 0.34 3.35
C GLU A 409 28.19 -0.28 2.01
N GLY A 410 28.10 0.56 0.96
CA GLY A 410 27.77 0.14 -0.40
C GLY A 410 26.25 -0.01 -0.69
N THR A 411 25.37 0.22 0.29
CA THR A 411 23.93 0.05 0.09
C THR A 411 23.19 1.33 -0.31
N LEU A 412 23.82 2.50 -0.32
CA LEU A 412 23.20 3.77 -0.69
C LEU A 412 22.94 3.86 -2.20
N VAL A 413 21.69 4.05 -2.58
CA VAL A 413 21.24 4.25 -3.98
C VAL A 413 20.38 5.50 -4.07
N SER A 414 20.83 6.50 -4.83
CA SER A 414 20.09 7.75 -5.11
C SER A 414 19.67 7.77 -6.58
N ASP A 415 18.80 6.87 -6.94
CA ASP A 415 18.14 6.77 -8.24
C ASP A 415 16.78 6.09 -8.04
N GLN A 416 15.91 6.10 -9.05
CA GLN A 416 14.64 5.38 -8.98
C GLN A 416 14.91 3.87 -8.89
N ASN A 417 14.29 3.24 -7.91
CA ASN A 417 14.51 1.84 -7.59
C ASN A 417 13.35 1.24 -6.78
N PHE A 418 13.42 -0.03 -6.55
CA PHE A 418 12.61 -0.77 -5.59
C PHE A 418 13.43 -1.92 -5.01
N CYS A 419 13.00 -2.47 -3.88
CA CYS A 419 13.66 -3.63 -3.30
C CYS A 419 12.78 -4.88 -3.38
N THR A 420 13.41 -6.02 -3.67
CA THR A 420 12.81 -7.34 -3.47
C THR A 420 13.38 -7.97 -2.21
N LEU A 421 12.53 -8.63 -1.43
CA LEU A 421 12.91 -9.37 -0.23
C LEU A 421 12.46 -10.82 -0.42
N ALA A 422 13.43 -11.74 -0.47
CA ALA A 422 13.19 -13.17 -0.60
C ALA A 422 13.48 -13.87 0.75
N LEU A 423 12.45 -14.49 1.34
CA LEU A 423 12.57 -15.31 2.55
C LEU A 423 12.72 -16.76 2.14
N HIS A 424 13.82 -17.37 2.50
CA HIS A 424 14.13 -18.73 2.08
C HIS A 424 14.99 -19.49 3.10
N GLY A 425 15.20 -20.79 2.85
CA GLY A 425 16.02 -21.65 3.68
C GLY A 425 15.23 -22.45 4.73
N PRO A 426 15.85 -23.43 5.39
CA PRO A 426 15.18 -24.31 6.34
C PRO A 426 14.91 -23.61 7.68
N LYS A 427 13.97 -24.17 8.46
CA LYS A 427 13.70 -23.72 9.83
C LYS A 427 15.00 -23.69 10.67
N GLY A 428 15.26 -22.58 11.34
CA GLY A 428 16.47 -22.34 12.13
C GLY A 428 17.66 -21.78 11.36
N ALA A 429 17.59 -21.78 10.03
CA ALA A 429 18.58 -21.16 9.13
C ALA A 429 17.88 -20.36 8.00
N ARG A 430 16.78 -19.70 8.36
CA ARG A 430 16.03 -18.79 7.45
C ARG A 430 16.86 -17.55 7.17
N VAL A 431 16.78 -17.08 5.93
CA VAL A 431 17.47 -15.91 5.42
C VAL A 431 16.46 -14.99 4.73
N VAL A 432 16.63 -13.68 4.90
CA VAL A 432 16.04 -12.65 4.04
C VAL A 432 17.13 -12.15 3.12
N THR A 433 17.01 -12.42 1.82
CA THR A 433 17.85 -11.82 0.78
C THR A 433 17.17 -10.56 0.26
N ILE A 434 17.78 -9.41 0.49
CA ILE A 434 17.31 -8.11 0.01
C ILE A 434 18.11 -7.74 -1.24
N THR A 435 17.41 -7.40 -2.32
CA THR A 435 18.04 -6.91 -3.56
C THR A 435 17.42 -5.57 -3.96
N CYS A 436 18.24 -4.51 -4.04
CA CYS A 436 17.84 -3.23 -4.60
C CYS A 436 18.00 -3.26 -6.12
N ILE A 437 16.93 -2.97 -6.85
CA ILE A 437 16.87 -3.03 -8.32
C ILE A 437 16.53 -1.63 -8.84
N ASP A 438 17.37 -1.10 -9.72
CA ASP A 438 17.18 0.23 -10.30
C ASP A 438 16.15 0.23 -11.46
N LYS A 439 15.88 1.41 -12.00
CA LYS A 439 14.95 1.63 -13.13
C LYS A 439 15.39 0.96 -14.44
N GLN A 440 16.62 0.51 -14.56
CA GLN A 440 17.10 -0.30 -15.70
C GLN A 440 16.96 -1.82 -15.46
N GLY A 441 16.49 -2.23 -14.27
CA GLY A 441 16.41 -3.64 -13.88
C GLY A 441 17.74 -4.21 -13.40
N VAL A 442 18.72 -3.37 -13.10
CA VAL A 442 20.04 -3.79 -12.61
C VAL A 442 20.02 -3.88 -11.09
N ALA A 443 20.47 -5.01 -10.55
CA ALA A 443 20.70 -5.15 -9.11
C ALA A 443 21.90 -4.27 -8.70
N ARG A 444 21.61 -3.26 -7.89
CA ARG A 444 22.63 -2.32 -7.39
C ARG A 444 23.43 -2.91 -6.23
N TRP A 445 22.75 -3.66 -5.38
CA TRP A 445 23.35 -4.47 -4.32
C TRP A 445 22.40 -5.59 -3.91
N THR A 446 22.96 -6.61 -3.28
CA THR A 446 22.22 -7.70 -2.62
C THR A 446 22.83 -7.92 -1.25
N HIS A 447 22.00 -8.15 -0.24
CA HIS A 447 22.43 -8.39 1.15
C HIS A 447 21.57 -9.45 1.81
N ASP A 448 22.22 -10.41 2.47
CA ASP A 448 21.56 -11.46 3.22
C ASP A 448 21.51 -11.10 4.72
N ILE A 449 20.34 -11.25 5.32
CA ILE A 449 20.13 -11.14 6.76
C ILE A 449 19.68 -12.50 7.25
N THR A 450 20.47 -13.15 8.06
CA THR A 450 20.10 -14.43 8.65
C THR A 450 19.27 -14.23 9.91
N ALA A 451 18.45 -15.23 10.27
CA ALA A 451 17.72 -15.20 11.54
C ALA A 451 18.66 -15.10 12.77
N GLN A 452 19.95 -15.46 12.62
CA GLN A 452 20.94 -15.33 13.68
C GLN A 452 21.45 -13.90 13.85
N ASP A 453 21.50 -13.12 12.78
CA ASP A 453 21.92 -11.70 12.81
C ASP A 453 20.92 -10.82 13.56
N LEU A 454 19.73 -11.32 13.85
CA LEU A 454 18.61 -10.62 14.48
C LEU A 454 18.29 -11.13 15.89
N ARG A 455 19.26 -11.75 16.55
CA ARG A 455 19.15 -12.26 17.94
C ARG A 455 19.77 -11.32 18.97
#